data_6c6b973d8d3a3e44040300a5234934fa
#
_entry.id   6c6b973d8d3a3e44040300a5234934fa
#
_cell.length_a   1.000
_cell.length_b   1.000
_cell.length_c   1.000
_cell.angle_alpha   90.00
_cell.angle_beta   90.00
_cell.angle_gamma   90.00
#
_symmetry.space_group_name_H-M   'P 1'
#
loop_
_entity.id
_entity.type
_entity.pdbx_description
1 polymer ?
#
loop_
_entity_poly.entity_id
_entity_poly.type
_entity_poly.pdbx_seq_one_letter_code
_entity_poly.pdbx_strand_id
1 'polypeptide(L)'
;MLKLIGAITSPYVRKVRVVMAEKKLDYEFVPEDVWSAQTRITDSNPLGKVPCLVLEGGEAVFDSRVIVEYLDALSPVGKLIPSTGRDRAAVKTWEALADGLLDASILARLERHWAGRHDHERSPAWIERQMGKVQDSLAAMSRGLGENALCSGIHLSLSDIAVGCALGYLDFRFPEVDWRTPYPNLHRLHDRLMQRPSFIETRPS
;
A
#
# COMPACT_ATOMS: atom_id res chain seq x y z
N MET A 1 -6.51 -5.95 -22.66
CA MET A 1 -5.69 -5.00 -21.88
C MET A 1 -6.16 -5.01 -20.43
N LEU A 2 -5.23 -5.05 -19.47
CA LEU A 2 -5.55 -5.00 -18.03
C LEU A 2 -6.21 -3.67 -17.66
N LYS A 3 -7.21 -3.69 -16.75
CA LYS A 3 -7.84 -2.48 -16.22
C LYS A 3 -7.71 -2.45 -14.71
N LEU A 4 -7.13 -1.38 -14.17
CA LEU A 4 -7.01 -1.19 -12.73
C LEU A 4 -8.06 -0.18 -12.26
N ILE A 5 -9.07 -0.66 -11.55
CA ILE A 5 -10.09 0.17 -10.90
C ILE A 5 -9.52 0.65 -9.56
N GLY A 6 -9.50 1.97 -9.35
CA GLY A 6 -8.87 2.49 -8.15
C GLY A 6 -9.02 3.99 -7.92
N ALA A 7 -8.70 4.41 -6.70
CA ALA A 7 -8.56 5.81 -6.31
C ALA A 7 -7.07 6.17 -6.17
N ILE A 8 -6.65 7.29 -6.75
CA ILE A 8 -5.23 7.73 -6.70
C ILE A 8 -4.74 8.01 -5.27
N THR A 9 -5.66 8.31 -4.35
CA THR A 9 -5.36 8.55 -2.93
C THR A 9 -5.23 7.26 -2.11
N SER A 10 -5.57 6.08 -2.69
CA SER A 10 -5.49 4.80 -2.00
C SER A 10 -4.04 4.27 -1.99
N PRO A 11 -3.47 3.97 -0.81
CA PRO A 11 -2.13 3.42 -0.73
C PRO A 11 -2.02 2.00 -1.31
N TYR A 12 -3.10 1.24 -1.25
CA TYR A 12 -3.16 -0.11 -1.84
C TYR A 12 -3.20 -0.05 -3.37
N VAL A 13 -3.92 0.91 -3.94
CA VAL A 13 -3.90 1.19 -5.39
C VAL A 13 -2.50 1.64 -5.80
N ARG A 14 -1.86 2.51 -5.00
CA ARG A 14 -0.48 2.95 -5.25
C ARG A 14 0.48 1.77 -5.28
N LYS A 15 0.37 0.82 -4.33
CA LYS A 15 1.19 -0.41 -4.30
C LYS A 15 1.09 -1.18 -5.62
N VAL A 16 -0.12 -1.40 -6.11
CA VAL A 16 -0.37 -2.09 -7.39
C VAL A 16 0.23 -1.30 -8.57
N ARG A 17 0.02 0.02 -8.63
CA ARG A 17 0.56 0.88 -9.70
C ARG A 17 2.09 0.88 -9.73
N VAL A 18 2.74 0.94 -8.57
CA VAL A 18 4.20 0.83 -8.45
C VAL A 18 4.68 -0.52 -8.98
N VAL A 19 4.02 -1.63 -8.57
CA VAL A 19 4.35 -2.97 -9.07
C VAL A 19 4.19 -3.04 -10.58
N MET A 20 3.10 -2.53 -11.16
CA MET A 20 2.89 -2.52 -12.61
C MET A 20 4.02 -1.77 -13.34
N ALA A 21 4.41 -0.60 -12.83
CA ALA A 21 5.51 0.19 -13.40
C ALA A 21 6.86 -0.53 -13.32
N GLU A 22 7.19 -1.17 -12.18
CA GLU A 22 8.42 -1.95 -11.99
C GLU A 22 8.44 -3.21 -12.88
N LYS A 23 7.27 -3.78 -13.15
CA LYS A 23 7.09 -4.94 -14.02
C LYS A 23 6.93 -4.57 -15.50
N LYS A 24 6.92 -3.27 -15.84
CA LYS A 24 6.69 -2.74 -17.19
C LYS A 24 5.41 -3.30 -17.83
N LEU A 25 4.33 -3.30 -17.06
CA LEU A 25 3.02 -3.75 -17.50
C LEU A 25 2.13 -2.56 -17.83
N ASP A 26 1.59 -2.53 -19.03
CA ASP A 26 0.61 -1.54 -19.47
C ASP A 26 -0.77 -1.88 -18.94
N TYR A 27 -1.53 -0.85 -18.57
CA TYR A 27 -2.90 -0.98 -18.07
C TYR A 27 -3.70 0.30 -18.31
N GLU A 28 -5.00 0.16 -18.38
CA GLU A 28 -5.96 1.26 -18.30
C GLU A 28 -6.27 1.55 -16.83
N PHE A 29 -6.08 2.79 -16.38
CA PHE A 29 -6.52 3.19 -15.04
C PHE A 29 -7.96 3.68 -15.10
N VAL A 30 -8.85 3.05 -14.33
CA VAL A 30 -10.27 3.39 -14.23
C VAL A 30 -10.48 4.05 -12.85
N PRO A 31 -10.64 5.39 -12.79
CA PRO A 31 -10.88 6.08 -11.53
C PRO A 31 -12.20 5.64 -10.90
N GLU A 32 -12.19 5.38 -9.58
CA GLU A 32 -13.37 4.98 -8.83
C GLU A 32 -13.36 5.62 -7.44
N ASP A 33 -14.46 6.26 -7.08
CA ASP A 33 -14.71 6.75 -5.73
C ASP A 33 -15.70 5.83 -5.00
N VAL A 34 -15.16 4.94 -4.18
CA VAL A 34 -15.93 3.96 -3.39
C VAL A 34 -16.86 4.60 -2.34
N TRP A 35 -16.71 5.90 -2.07
CA TRP A 35 -17.55 6.63 -1.13
C TRP A 35 -18.73 7.34 -1.81
N SER A 36 -18.72 7.41 -3.14
CA SER A 36 -19.80 7.97 -3.93
C SER A 36 -21.04 7.08 -3.88
N ALA A 37 -22.23 7.70 -3.80
CA ALA A 37 -23.48 6.97 -3.94
C ALA A 37 -23.67 6.35 -5.36
N GLN A 38 -22.88 6.79 -6.34
CA GLN A 38 -22.87 6.31 -7.71
C GLN A 38 -21.81 5.24 -7.96
N THR A 39 -21.07 4.81 -6.91
CA THR A 39 -20.03 3.79 -7.07
C THR A 39 -20.59 2.50 -7.69
N ARG A 40 -19.83 1.95 -8.63
CA ARG A 40 -20.13 0.67 -9.27
C ARG A 40 -19.06 -0.38 -8.95
N ILE A 41 -18.20 -0.12 -7.98
CA ILE A 41 -17.12 -1.05 -7.63
C ILE A 41 -17.64 -2.45 -7.28
N THR A 42 -18.84 -2.56 -6.71
CA THR A 42 -19.45 -3.84 -6.35
C THR A 42 -19.80 -4.73 -7.54
N ASP A 43 -19.87 -4.17 -8.76
CA ASP A 43 -20.03 -4.95 -9.98
C ASP A 43 -18.79 -5.83 -10.26
N SER A 44 -17.61 -5.41 -9.77
CA SER A 44 -16.34 -6.13 -9.94
C SER A 44 -15.75 -6.67 -8.63
N ASN A 45 -15.91 -5.94 -7.52
CA ASN A 45 -15.43 -6.36 -6.21
C ASN A 45 -16.55 -6.27 -5.16
N PRO A 46 -17.15 -7.40 -4.75
CA PRO A 46 -18.26 -7.42 -3.80
C PRO A 46 -17.91 -6.86 -2.41
N LEU A 47 -16.61 -6.67 -2.10
CA LEU A 47 -16.16 -6.05 -0.86
C LEU A 47 -16.30 -4.52 -0.86
N GLY A 48 -16.71 -3.91 -2.00
CA GLY A 48 -16.85 -2.46 -2.11
C GLY A 48 -15.51 -1.70 -1.96
N LYS A 49 -14.39 -2.30 -2.34
CA LYS A 49 -13.04 -1.77 -2.11
C LYS A 49 -12.20 -1.70 -3.39
N VAL A 50 -11.28 -0.77 -3.40
CA VAL A 50 -10.20 -0.68 -4.39
C VAL A 50 -8.84 -1.01 -3.74
N PRO A 51 -7.87 -1.54 -4.51
CA PRO A 51 -7.87 -1.81 -5.95
C PRO A 51 -8.68 -3.04 -6.37
N CYS A 52 -9.15 -3.01 -7.62
CA CYS A 52 -9.64 -4.18 -8.31
C CYS A 52 -9.01 -4.23 -9.72
N LEU A 53 -8.40 -5.36 -10.08
CA LEU A 53 -7.82 -5.58 -11.40
C LEU A 53 -8.76 -6.42 -12.24
N VAL A 54 -9.22 -5.87 -13.38
CA VAL A 54 -10.01 -6.61 -14.35
C VAL A 54 -9.06 -7.11 -15.45
N LEU A 55 -9.06 -8.42 -15.65
CA LEU A 55 -8.25 -9.10 -16.65
C LEU A 55 -8.86 -8.97 -18.05
N GLU A 56 -8.12 -9.36 -19.08
CA GLU A 56 -8.58 -9.28 -20.47
C GLU A 56 -9.85 -10.11 -20.76
N GLY A 57 -10.05 -11.20 -20.03
CA GLY A 57 -11.25 -12.03 -20.09
C GLY A 57 -12.46 -11.47 -19.33
N GLY A 58 -12.27 -10.39 -18.55
CA GLY A 58 -13.32 -9.77 -17.74
C GLY A 58 -13.32 -10.24 -16.27
N GLU A 59 -12.47 -11.21 -15.91
CA GLU A 59 -12.36 -11.69 -14.53
C GLU A 59 -11.77 -10.60 -13.64
N ALA A 60 -12.34 -10.46 -12.43
CA ALA A 60 -11.87 -9.51 -11.43
C ALA A 60 -10.96 -10.16 -10.39
N VAL A 61 -9.82 -9.53 -10.11
CA VAL A 61 -8.84 -9.92 -9.09
C VAL A 61 -8.76 -8.86 -8.01
N PHE A 62 -8.87 -9.23 -6.77
CA PHE A 62 -8.74 -8.41 -5.56
C PHE A 62 -8.37 -9.33 -4.36
N ASP A 63 -7.73 -8.88 -3.24
CA ASP A 63 -7.29 -7.52 -2.97
C ASP A 63 -5.88 -7.21 -3.56
N SER A 64 -5.26 -6.11 -3.09
CA SER A 64 -3.94 -5.70 -3.56
C SER A 64 -2.87 -6.79 -3.42
N ARG A 65 -2.94 -7.65 -2.41
CA ARG A 65 -1.99 -8.75 -2.15
C ARG A 65 -2.08 -9.83 -3.21
N VAL A 66 -3.30 -10.15 -3.64
CA VAL A 66 -3.55 -11.11 -4.72
C VAL A 66 -3.12 -10.51 -6.05
N ILE A 67 -3.48 -9.25 -6.30
CA ILE A 67 -3.12 -8.54 -7.53
C ILE A 67 -1.60 -8.51 -7.72
N VAL A 68 -0.82 -8.11 -6.71
CA VAL A 68 0.64 -8.00 -6.86
C VAL A 68 1.31 -9.36 -7.07
N GLU A 69 0.78 -10.44 -6.48
CA GLU A 69 1.28 -11.79 -6.75
C GLU A 69 1.00 -12.21 -8.19
N TYR A 70 -0.19 -11.94 -8.68
CA TYR A 70 -0.56 -12.20 -10.08
C TYR A 70 0.35 -11.43 -11.04
N LEU A 71 0.55 -10.12 -10.82
CA LEU A 71 1.38 -9.26 -11.65
C LEU A 71 2.85 -9.69 -11.62
N ASP A 72 3.38 -10.11 -10.45
CA ASP A 72 4.75 -10.58 -10.34
C ASP A 72 4.97 -11.91 -11.08
N ALA A 73 3.94 -12.76 -11.16
CA ALA A 73 3.98 -13.99 -11.92
C ALA A 73 3.81 -13.75 -13.44
N LEU A 74 3.01 -12.74 -13.82
CA LEU A 74 2.67 -12.44 -15.22
C LEU A 74 3.88 -11.93 -16.01
N SER A 75 4.75 -11.13 -15.42
CA SER A 75 5.90 -10.53 -16.09
C SER A 75 7.22 -11.13 -15.60
N PRO A 76 8.12 -11.54 -16.50
CA PRO A 76 9.46 -12.03 -16.15
C PRO A 76 10.41 -10.91 -15.70
N VAL A 77 10.03 -9.64 -15.92
CA VAL A 77 10.85 -8.47 -15.55
C VAL A 77 10.94 -8.37 -14.03
N GLY A 78 12.15 -8.32 -13.49
CA GLY A 78 12.45 -8.05 -12.08
C GLY A 78 11.55 -8.83 -11.10
N LYS A 79 12.05 -9.95 -10.56
CA LYS A 79 11.27 -10.74 -9.59
C LYS A 79 11.14 -9.97 -8.26
N LEU A 80 9.92 -9.62 -7.88
CA LEU A 80 9.63 -8.86 -6.65
C LEU A 80 9.32 -9.76 -5.46
N ILE A 81 8.85 -10.98 -5.72
CA ILE A 81 8.48 -11.96 -4.70
C ILE A 81 9.27 -13.26 -4.98
N PRO A 82 10.07 -13.74 -4.03
CA PRO A 82 10.74 -15.05 -4.17
C PRO A 82 9.72 -16.17 -4.44
N SER A 83 10.12 -17.16 -5.23
CA SER A 83 9.20 -18.21 -5.68
C SER A 83 8.73 -19.11 -4.55
N THR A 84 9.59 -19.43 -3.60
CA THR A 84 9.30 -20.39 -2.53
C THR A 84 10.03 -20.07 -1.22
N GLY A 85 9.70 -20.83 -0.18
CA GLY A 85 10.47 -20.95 1.04
C GLY A 85 10.42 -19.76 1.97
N ARG A 86 11.47 -19.66 2.78
CA ARG A 86 11.61 -18.68 3.86
C ARG A 86 11.66 -17.24 3.35
N ASP A 87 12.35 -17.03 2.22
CA ASP A 87 12.50 -15.68 1.65
C ASP A 87 11.18 -15.14 1.15
N ARG A 88 10.33 -16.00 0.53
CA ARG A 88 8.97 -15.62 0.17
C ARG A 88 8.15 -15.26 1.40
N ALA A 89 8.24 -16.06 2.46
CA ALA A 89 7.53 -15.77 3.71
C ALA A 89 7.99 -14.43 4.31
N ALA A 90 9.30 -14.15 4.30
CA ALA A 90 9.85 -12.89 4.79
C ALA A 90 9.31 -11.68 4.01
N VAL A 91 9.34 -11.73 2.67
CA VAL A 91 8.79 -10.65 1.81
C VAL A 91 7.30 -10.45 2.06
N LYS A 92 6.52 -11.52 2.18
CA LYS A 92 5.07 -11.44 2.46
C LYS A 92 4.77 -10.97 3.87
N THR A 93 5.64 -11.25 4.85
CA THR A 93 5.52 -10.71 6.22
C THR A 93 5.76 -9.19 6.23
N TRP A 94 6.73 -8.70 5.48
CA TRP A 94 6.95 -7.27 5.29
C TRP A 94 5.73 -6.59 4.65
N GLU A 95 5.17 -7.18 3.59
CA GLU A 95 3.94 -6.68 2.99
C GLU A 95 2.80 -6.63 4.01
N ALA A 96 2.61 -7.71 4.77
CA ALA A 96 1.56 -7.77 5.79
C ALA A 96 1.74 -6.72 6.89
N LEU A 97 2.99 -6.43 7.31
CA LEU A 97 3.29 -5.39 8.29
C LEU A 97 2.98 -3.99 7.75
N ALA A 98 3.35 -3.70 6.48
CA ALA A 98 3.05 -2.45 5.82
C ALA A 98 1.53 -2.25 5.61
N ASP A 99 0.84 -3.27 5.13
CA ASP A 99 -0.61 -3.25 4.97
C ASP A 99 -1.33 -3.11 6.32
N GLY A 100 -0.82 -3.73 7.40
CA GLY A 100 -1.36 -3.58 8.75
C GLY A 100 -1.21 -2.16 9.31
N LEU A 101 -0.10 -1.48 9.01
CA LEU A 101 0.06 -0.05 9.28
C LEU A 101 -0.99 0.78 8.53
N LEU A 102 -1.18 0.49 7.24
CA LEU A 102 -2.18 1.17 6.42
C LEU A 102 -3.60 0.93 6.90
N ASP A 103 -3.95 -0.32 7.25
CA ASP A 103 -5.26 -0.67 7.80
C ASP A 103 -5.54 0.15 9.07
N ALA A 104 -4.59 0.21 9.99
CA ALA A 104 -4.71 0.99 11.21
C ALA A 104 -4.85 2.51 10.92
N SER A 105 -4.04 3.04 10.00
CA SER A 105 -4.09 4.44 9.59
C SER A 105 -5.45 4.81 8.98
N ILE A 106 -5.96 3.95 8.08
CA ILE A 106 -7.26 4.19 7.44
C ILE A 106 -8.40 4.14 8.47
N LEU A 107 -8.37 3.17 9.40
CA LEU A 107 -9.37 3.10 10.47
C LEU A 107 -9.33 4.35 11.36
N ALA A 108 -8.15 4.83 11.75
CA ALA A 108 -8.00 6.07 12.51
C ALA A 108 -8.53 7.28 11.73
N ARG A 109 -8.22 7.36 10.42
CA ARG A 109 -8.70 8.43 9.56
C ARG A 109 -10.23 8.42 9.41
N LEU A 110 -10.82 7.25 9.16
CA LEU A 110 -12.28 7.13 9.03
C LEU A 110 -12.97 7.51 10.34
N GLU A 111 -12.44 7.08 11.48
CA GLU A 111 -12.97 7.47 12.80
C GLU A 111 -12.94 8.99 13.02
N ARG A 112 -11.90 9.67 12.50
CA ARG A 112 -11.76 11.14 12.61
C ARG A 112 -12.65 11.91 11.63
N HIS A 113 -12.85 11.39 10.40
CA HIS A 113 -13.28 12.23 9.28
C HIS A 113 -14.44 11.69 8.47
N TRP A 114 -14.97 10.49 8.77
CA TRP A 114 -16.10 9.96 8.02
C TRP A 114 -17.36 10.79 8.25
N ALA A 115 -17.92 11.33 7.16
CA ALA A 115 -19.08 12.21 7.22
C ALA A 115 -20.35 11.56 7.78
N GLY A 116 -20.44 10.22 7.71
CA GLY A 116 -21.56 9.45 8.29
C GLY A 116 -21.50 9.28 9.81
N ARG A 117 -20.54 9.95 10.50
CA ARG A 117 -20.40 9.87 11.96
C ARG A 117 -20.31 11.25 12.58
N HIS A 118 -21.20 11.54 13.55
CA HIS A 118 -21.19 12.78 14.30
C HIS A 118 -20.02 12.82 15.31
N ASP A 119 -19.60 14.01 15.73
CA ASP A 119 -18.44 14.19 16.63
C ASP A 119 -18.59 13.43 17.95
N HIS A 120 -19.81 13.39 18.55
CA HIS A 120 -20.08 12.68 19.79
C HIS A 120 -20.08 11.15 19.67
N GLU A 121 -20.08 10.61 18.45
CA GLU A 121 -20.01 9.18 18.16
C GLU A 121 -18.58 8.71 17.92
N ARG A 122 -17.62 9.64 17.79
CA ARG A 122 -16.20 9.32 17.57
C ARG A 122 -15.55 8.84 18.85
N SER A 123 -14.70 7.83 18.72
CA SER A 123 -13.98 7.24 19.85
C SER A 123 -12.50 7.63 19.84
N PRO A 124 -12.07 8.58 20.70
CA PRO A 124 -10.66 8.91 20.84
C PRO A 124 -9.80 7.69 21.24
N ALA A 125 -10.30 6.83 22.11
CA ALA A 125 -9.61 5.61 22.54
C ALA A 125 -9.41 4.62 21.37
N TRP A 126 -10.36 4.55 20.44
CA TRP A 126 -10.19 3.74 19.23
C TRP A 126 -9.12 4.31 18.30
N ILE A 127 -9.12 5.65 18.12
CA ILE A 127 -8.09 6.35 17.33
C ILE A 127 -6.72 6.10 17.94
N GLU A 128 -6.56 6.29 19.26
CA GLU A 128 -5.32 6.04 19.98
C GLU A 128 -4.84 4.61 19.80
N ARG A 129 -5.74 3.62 19.93
CA ARG A 129 -5.43 2.20 19.70
C ARG A 129 -4.91 1.95 18.28
N GLN A 130 -5.52 2.56 17.25
CA GLN A 130 -5.05 2.39 15.88
C GLN A 130 -3.69 3.09 15.66
N MET A 131 -3.53 4.30 16.19
CA MET A 131 -2.26 5.02 16.09
C MET A 131 -1.13 4.31 16.86
N GLY A 132 -1.41 3.62 17.95
CA GLY A 132 -0.46 2.73 18.63
C GLY A 132 0.06 1.63 17.70
N LYS A 133 -0.83 0.99 16.92
CA LYS A 133 -0.40 -0.02 15.91
C LYS A 133 0.49 0.61 14.82
N VAL A 134 0.22 1.85 14.41
CA VAL A 134 1.07 2.57 13.45
C VAL A 134 2.48 2.72 14.03
N GLN A 135 2.60 3.17 15.29
CA GLN A 135 3.90 3.34 15.96
C GLN A 135 4.64 2.01 16.13
N ASP A 136 3.95 0.96 16.57
CA ASP A 136 4.54 -0.38 16.73
C ASP A 136 5.03 -0.93 15.38
N SER A 137 4.28 -0.69 14.29
CA SER A 137 4.66 -1.09 12.94
C SER A 137 5.91 -0.35 12.46
N LEU A 138 5.97 0.97 12.66
CA LEU A 138 7.16 1.77 12.32
C LEU A 138 8.39 1.28 13.09
N ALA A 139 8.27 1.04 14.38
CA ALA A 139 9.34 0.51 15.20
C ALA A 139 9.80 -0.88 14.72
N ALA A 140 8.85 -1.76 14.36
CA ALA A 140 9.15 -3.08 13.83
C ALA A 140 9.84 -3.01 12.46
N MET A 141 9.37 -2.14 11.56
CA MET A 141 10.00 -1.91 10.25
C MET A 141 11.43 -1.39 10.41
N SER A 142 11.64 -0.42 11.31
CA SER A 142 12.97 0.14 11.56
C SER A 142 13.93 -0.92 12.11
N ARG A 143 13.50 -1.73 13.08
CA ARG A 143 14.32 -2.84 13.59
C ARG A 143 14.62 -3.88 12.51
N GLY A 144 13.62 -4.24 11.70
CA GLY A 144 13.79 -5.24 10.65
C GLY A 144 14.70 -4.77 9.51
N LEU A 145 14.63 -3.49 9.15
CA LEU A 145 15.51 -2.88 8.15
C LEU A 145 16.95 -2.78 8.66
N GLY A 146 17.14 -2.40 9.93
CA GLY A 146 18.48 -2.18 10.49
C GLY A 146 19.27 -1.18 9.66
N GLU A 147 20.49 -1.54 9.31
CA GLU A 147 21.39 -0.72 8.46
C GLU A 147 21.35 -1.12 6.98
N ASN A 148 20.43 -2.01 6.59
CA ASN A 148 20.32 -2.44 5.21
C ASN A 148 19.76 -1.33 4.31
N ALA A 149 20.15 -1.38 3.06
CA ALA A 149 19.67 -0.42 2.07
C ALA A 149 18.23 -0.68 1.62
N LEU A 150 17.79 -1.94 1.67
CA LEU A 150 16.46 -2.44 1.27
C LEU A 150 15.98 -3.51 2.27
N CYS A 151 14.68 -3.73 2.35
CA CYS A 151 14.05 -4.58 3.37
C CYS A 151 14.44 -6.07 3.25
N SER A 152 14.69 -6.56 2.03
CA SER A 152 14.92 -7.98 1.75
C SER A 152 16.19 -8.24 0.97
N GLY A 153 17.27 -7.49 1.27
CA GLY A 153 18.58 -7.71 0.67
C GLY A 153 19.05 -6.55 -0.23
N ILE A 154 19.62 -6.86 -1.38
CA ILE A 154 20.26 -5.89 -2.26
C ILE A 154 19.40 -5.48 -3.47
N HIS A 155 18.32 -6.20 -3.74
CA HIS A 155 17.42 -5.94 -4.85
C HIS A 155 16.06 -5.45 -4.35
N LEU A 156 15.45 -4.55 -5.12
CA LEU A 156 14.08 -4.11 -4.87
C LEU A 156 13.13 -5.31 -4.83
N SER A 157 12.31 -5.37 -3.81
CA SER A 157 11.31 -6.41 -3.60
C SER A 157 9.93 -5.80 -3.28
N LEU A 158 8.91 -6.63 -3.20
CA LEU A 158 7.59 -6.21 -2.75
C LEU A 158 7.62 -5.61 -1.34
N SER A 159 8.55 -6.05 -0.48
CA SER A 159 8.74 -5.48 0.87
C SER A 159 8.99 -3.98 0.81
N ASP A 160 9.92 -3.56 -0.05
CA ASP A 160 10.30 -2.15 -0.20
C ASP A 160 9.14 -1.32 -0.77
N ILE A 161 8.44 -1.87 -1.76
CA ILE A 161 7.29 -1.21 -2.38
C ILE A 161 6.18 -1.01 -1.34
N ALA A 162 5.85 -2.03 -0.57
CA ALA A 162 4.81 -1.95 0.44
C ALA A 162 5.17 -0.94 1.54
N VAL A 163 6.40 -0.99 2.07
CA VAL A 163 6.90 -0.02 3.07
C VAL A 163 6.91 1.40 2.50
N GLY A 164 7.41 1.60 1.28
CA GLY A 164 7.43 2.91 0.63
C GLY A 164 6.04 3.52 0.43
N CYS A 165 5.05 2.69 0.06
CA CYS A 165 3.66 3.13 -0.04
C CYS A 165 3.05 3.46 1.33
N ALA A 166 3.37 2.69 2.37
CA ALA A 166 2.89 2.93 3.73
C ALA A 166 3.45 4.25 4.30
N LEU A 167 4.76 4.48 4.21
CA LEU A 167 5.40 5.71 4.65
C LEU A 167 4.89 6.93 3.87
N GLY A 168 4.77 6.80 2.55
CA GLY A 168 4.20 7.88 1.71
C GLY A 168 2.73 8.18 2.00
N TYR A 169 1.96 7.22 2.49
CA TYR A 169 0.59 7.45 2.94
C TYR A 169 0.54 8.22 4.26
N LEU A 170 1.46 7.94 5.19
CA LEU A 170 1.59 8.74 6.42
C LEU A 170 1.91 10.20 6.09
N ASP A 171 2.86 10.46 5.19
CA ASP A 171 3.17 11.81 4.74
C ASP A 171 1.96 12.53 4.15
N PHE A 172 1.15 11.82 3.39
CA PHE A 172 0.00 12.39 2.69
C PHE A 172 -1.20 12.67 3.61
N ARG A 173 -1.44 11.79 4.60
CA ARG A 173 -2.68 11.84 5.40
C ARG A 173 -2.47 12.13 6.88
N PHE A 174 -1.25 11.97 7.37
CA PHE A 174 -0.87 12.13 8.77
C PHE A 174 0.41 12.96 8.90
N PRO A 175 0.45 14.20 8.35
CA PRO A 175 1.65 15.03 8.39
C PRO A 175 2.09 15.37 9.82
N GLU A 176 1.21 15.21 10.80
CA GLU A 176 1.50 15.38 12.23
C GLU A 176 2.33 14.23 12.82
N VAL A 177 2.43 13.09 12.13
CA VAL A 177 3.20 11.93 12.59
C VAL A 177 4.66 12.08 12.14
N ASP A 178 5.51 12.55 13.04
CA ASP A 178 6.95 12.54 12.81
C ASP A 178 7.50 11.11 12.95
N TRP A 179 7.58 10.40 11.83
CA TRP A 179 8.20 9.09 11.77
C TRP A 179 9.68 9.15 11.33
N ARG A 180 10.15 10.28 10.79
CA ARG A 180 11.51 10.41 10.26
C ARG A 180 12.56 10.57 11.35
N THR A 181 12.31 11.42 12.30
CA THR A 181 13.25 11.70 13.39
C THR A 181 13.58 10.45 14.20
N PRO A 182 12.60 9.64 14.69
CA PRO A 182 12.92 8.43 15.45
C PRO A 182 13.42 7.27 14.58
N TYR A 183 13.18 7.28 13.26
CA TYR A 183 13.55 6.17 12.37
C TYR A 183 14.34 6.63 11.13
N PRO A 184 15.58 7.11 11.31
CA PRO A 184 16.39 7.67 10.21
C PRO A 184 16.73 6.64 9.12
N ASN A 185 16.74 5.35 9.43
CA ASN A 185 16.93 4.28 8.45
C ASN A 185 15.71 4.14 7.53
N LEU A 186 14.49 4.23 8.05
CA LEU A 186 13.27 4.28 7.22
C LEU A 186 13.22 5.55 6.37
N HIS A 187 13.69 6.68 6.89
CA HIS A 187 13.80 7.92 6.14
C HIS A 187 14.73 7.74 4.93
N ARG A 188 15.94 7.19 5.13
CA ARG A 188 16.87 6.91 4.03
C ARG A 188 16.28 5.95 2.98
N LEU A 189 15.56 4.91 3.42
CA LEU A 189 14.86 3.99 2.51
C LEU A 189 13.79 4.73 1.70
N HIS A 190 12.94 5.52 2.37
CA HIS A 190 11.87 6.27 1.73
C HIS A 190 12.41 7.24 0.67
N ASP A 191 13.43 8.04 1.00
CA ASP A 191 14.03 8.99 0.06
C ASP A 191 14.56 8.29 -1.20
N ARG A 192 15.23 7.13 -1.02
CA ARG A 192 15.69 6.31 -2.14
C ARG A 192 14.55 5.82 -3.02
N LEU A 193 13.46 5.35 -2.41
CA LEU A 193 12.29 4.86 -3.15
C LEU A 193 11.59 6.00 -3.89
N MET A 194 11.45 7.18 -3.27
CA MET A 194 10.80 8.34 -3.88
C MET A 194 11.54 8.93 -5.08
N GLN A 195 12.79 8.53 -5.33
CA GLN A 195 13.56 8.90 -6.53
C GLN A 195 13.28 7.94 -7.70
N ARG A 196 12.59 6.83 -7.50
CA ARG A 196 12.27 5.88 -8.58
C ARG A 196 11.12 6.41 -9.43
N PRO A 197 11.18 6.28 -10.77
CA PRO A 197 10.09 6.69 -11.66
C PRO A 197 8.72 6.13 -11.23
N SER A 198 8.67 4.84 -10.86
CA SER A 198 7.46 4.16 -10.41
C SER A 198 6.79 4.84 -9.20
N PHE A 199 7.56 5.40 -8.27
CA PHE A 199 7.05 6.14 -7.11
C PHE A 199 6.72 7.60 -7.42
N ILE A 200 7.46 8.23 -8.35
CA ILE A 200 7.21 9.61 -8.79
C ILE A 200 5.87 9.69 -9.51
N GLU A 201 5.64 8.80 -10.48
CA GLU A 201 4.44 8.77 -11.33
C GLU A 201 3.16 8.35 -10.58
N THR A 202 3.32 7.71 -9.41
CA THR A 202 2.20 7.20 -8.63
C THR A 202 1.91 8.02 -7.36
N ARG A 203 2.50 9.21 -7.22
CA ARG A 203 2.24 10.07 -6.05
C ARG A 203 0.74 10.34 -5.90
N PRO A 204 0.21 10.25 -4.66
CA PRO A 204 -1.15 10.69 -4.40
C PRO A 204 -1.24 12.22 -4.56
N SER A 205 -2.35 12.68 -5.12
CA SER A 205 -2.64 14.11 -5.33
C SER A 205 -4.07 14.43 -4.90
#